data_b91161ff03fb9277cdf36f4ee1b49398
#
_entry.id   b91161ff03fb9277cdf36f4ee1b49398
#
_cell.length_a   1.000
_cell.length_b   1.000
_cell.length_c   1.000
_cell.angle_alpha   90.00
_cell.angle_beta   90.00
_cell.angle_gamma   90.00
#
_symmetry.space_group_name_H-M   'P 1'
#
loop_
_entity.id
_entity.type
_entity.pdbx_description
1 polymer ?
#
loop_
_entity_poly.entity_id
_entity_poly.type
_entity_poly.pdbx_seq_one_letter_code
_entity_poly.pdbx_strand_id
1 'polypeptide(L)'
;MKSKGASNFFLFFLVLYLVLPILATALYAFATKWNSTVLPEGLTFQWLKVLFQDPAFIQAFGRSVLLSGGAVILAFLFIVPAIFVIVLYFPKYEKWMQTIVVLVYAFPGVILAVGLIRTYSQLGVPMTLAVLGAYVISIFPYIYQGTRNSLRNINAKQLLDAAELLGASKLQAFSKVLLPAVYPGLFVGALLSFSILFGEFVIINLVVGSRFETVQIYLMAKLRTSGHVASAVVFVYLVLMGILTLAISLLTKQSKGLVKS
;
A
#
# COMPACT_ATOMS: atom_id res chain seq x y z
N MET A 1 -7.31 34.73 -21.03
CA MET A 1 -6.06 33.94 -21.03
C MET A 1 -5.36 34.13 -19.67
N LYS A 2 -5.58 33.27 -18.69
CA LYS A 2 -4.82 33.33 -17.42
C LYS A 2 -3.35 33.03 -17.74
N SER A 3 -2.47 33.91 -17.28
CA SER A 3 -1.05 33.83 -17.61
C SER A 3 -0.47 32.48 -17.16
N LYS A 4 -0.05 31.66 -18.12
CA LYS A 4 0.66 30.39 -17.86
C LYS A 4 1.84 30.59 -16.90
N GLY A 5 2.44 31.79 -16.87
CA GLY A 5 3.52 32.15 -15.98
C GLY A 5 3.12 32.17 -14.50
N ALA A 6 2.00 32.79 -14.14
CA ALA A 6 1.52 32.82 -12.75
C ALA A 6 1.13 31.42 -12.24
N SER A 7 0.53 30.59 -13.09
CA SER A 7 0.22 29.20 -12.75
C SER A 7 1.49 28.37 -12.51
N ASN A 8 2.49 28.49 -13.36
CA ASN A 8 3.76 27.75 -13.22
C ASN A 8 4.54 28.22 -11.97
N PHE A 9 4.51 29.51 -11.67
CA PHE A 9 5.12 30.06 -10.46
C PHE A 9 4.45 29.48 -9.19
N PHE A 10 3.12 29.50 -9.15
CA PHE A 10 2.39 28.92 -8.03
C PHE A 10 2.65 27.41 -7.86
N LEU A 11 2.65 26.65 -8.97
CA LEU A 11 2.96 25.23 -8.97
C LEU A 11 4.38 24.94 -8.47
N PHE A 12 5.36 25.77 -8.86
CA PHE A 12 6.74 25.63 -8.39
C PHE A 12 6.82 25.78 -6.87
N PHE A 13 6.22 26.81 -6.30
CA PHE A 13 6.22 27.03 -4.85
C PHE A 13 5.44 25.94 -4.10
N LEU A 14 4.33 25.47 -4.65
CA LEU A 14 3.57 24.35 -4.08
C LEU A 14 4.41 23.07 -4.03
N VAL A 15 5.08 22.73 -5.13
CA VAL A 15 5.97 21.56 -5.20
C VAL A 15 7.13 21.70 -4.23
N LEU A 16 7.77 22.87 -4.19
CA LEU A 16 8.86 23.16 -3.26
C LEU A 16 8.41 22.99 -1.81
N TYR A 17 7.25 23.54 -1.45
CA TYR A 17 6.67 23.43 -0.11
C TYR A 17 6.41 21.97 0.29
N LEU A 18 5.90 21.15 -0.62
CA LEU A 18 5.63 19.72 -0.35
C LEU A 18 6.90 18.86 -0.31
N VAL A 19 7.90 19.19 -1.12
CA VAL A 19 9.15 18.40 -1.22
C VAL A 19 10.16 18.78 -0.14
N LEU A 20 10.18 20.03 0.30
CA LEU A 20 11.16 20.54 1.27
C LEU A 20 11.23 19.71 2.58
N PRO A 21 10.11 19.36 3.25
CA PRO A 21 10.16 18.53 4.45
C PRO A 21 10.74 17.13 4.21
N ILE A 22 10.44 16.56 3.05
CA ILE A 22 10.94 15.24 2.65
C ILE A 22 12.46 15.30 2.45
N LEU A 23 12.94 16.32 1.74
CA LEU A 23 14.36 16.55 1.55
C LEU A 23 15.08 16.84 2.87
N ALA A 24 14.49 17.66 3.73
CA ALA A 24 15.06 17.95 5.06
C ALA A 24 15.21 16.66 5.89
N THR A 25 14.19 15.80 5.93
CA THR A 25 14.25 14.51 6.62
C THR A 25 15.31 13.59 6.02
N ALA A 26 15.40 13.53 4.69
CA ALA A 26 16.43 12.75 4.00
C ALA A 26 17.84 13.30 4.33
N LEU A 27 18.05 14.61 4.27
CA LEU A 27 19.31 15.23 4.65
C LEU A 27 19.67 14.95 6.11
N TYR A 28 18.68 14.99 7.03
CA TYR A 28 18.89 14.70 8.44
C TYR A 28 19.33 13.25 8.67
N ALA A 29 18.89 12.32 7.86
CA ALA A 29 19.32 10.92 7.88
C ALA A 29 20.83 10.76 7.54
N PHE A 30 21.38 11.70 6.80
CA PHE A 30 22.80 11.70 6.41
C PHE A 30 23.64 12.73 7.17
N ALA A 31 23.06 13.56 8.01
CA ALA A 31 23.79 14.59 8.74
C ALA A 31 24.66 13.98 9.86
N THR A 32 25.92 14.42 9.97
CA THR A 32 26.76 14.08 11.13
C THR A 32 26.23 14.75 12.38
N LYS A 33 25.97 16.06 12.28
CA LYS A 33 25.32 16.91 13.29
C LYS A 33 24.48 17.96 12.57
N TRP A 34 23.32 18.28 13.11
CA TRP A 34 22.46 19.35 12.59
C TRP A 34 21.57 19.89 13.72
N ASN A 35 22.14 20.76 14.55
CA ASN A 35 21.46 21.28 15.74
C ASN A 35 21.19 22.78 15.66
N SER A 36 22.13 23.58 15.16
CA SER A 36 22.08 25.06 15.27
C SER A 36 22.34 25.78 13.96
N THR A 37 22.56 25.06 12.87
CA THR A 37 22.88 25.60 11.55
C THR A 37 21.75 25.41 10.56
N VAL A 38 21.70 26.24 9.50
CA VAL A 38 20.68 26.11 8.43
C VAL A 38 20.93 24.86 7.59
N LEU A 39 22.18 24.45 7.43
CA LEU A 39 22.58 23.24 6.70
C LEU A 39 23.33 22.30 7.65
N PRO A 40 23.36 20.98 7.34
CA PRO A 40 24.12 20.02 8.13
C PRO A 40 25.62 20.33 8.15
N GLU A 41 26.27 20.12 9.29
CA GLU A 41 27.71 20.38 9.48
C GLU A 41 28.60 19.39 8.74
N GLY A 42 28.05 18.28 8.27
CA GLY A 42 28.74 17.26 7.47
C GLY A 42 27.80 16.14 7.11
N LEU A 43 28.21 15.28 6.18
CA LEU A 43 27.43 14.13 5.70
C LEU A 43 28.10 12.82 6.11
N THR A 44 27.28 11.83 6.47
CA THR A 44 27.71 10.49 6.88
C THR A 44 26.69 9.43 6.51
N PHE A 45 27.14 8.20 6.28
CA PHE A 45 26.30 7.01 6.15
C PHE A 45 26.17 6.22 7.47
N GLN A 46 26.74 6.74 8.56
CA GLN A 46 26.81 6.04 9.85
C GLN A 46 25.43 5.63 10.35
N TRP A 47 24.42 6.49 10.25
CA TRP A 47 23.06 6.21 10.75
C TRP A 47 22.37 5.11 10.00
N LEU A 48 22.58 5.01 8.68
CA LEU A 48 22.10 3.87 7.90
C LEU A 48 22.84 2.58 8.29
N LYS A 49 24.16 2.65 8.50
CA LYS A 49 24.93 1.50 8.98
C LYS A 49 24.43 1.02 10.34
N VAL A 50 24.25 1.94 11.30
CA VAL A 50 23.69 1.64 12.63
C VAL A 50 22.30 0.99 12.49
N LEU A 51 21.45 1.55 11.63
CA LEU A 51 20.09 1.04 11.40
C LEU A 51 20.10 -0.40 10.86
N PHE A 52 20.89 -0.67 9.82
CA PHE A 52 20.95 -2.02 9.22
C PHE A 52 21.73 -3.03 10.06
N GLN A 53 22.48 -2.59 11.07
CA GLN A 53 23.10 -3.45 12.07
C GLN A 53 22.22 -3.68 13.30
N ASP A 54 21.11 -2.93 13.46
CA ASP A 54 20.18 -3.14 14.58
C ASP A 54 19.26 -4.34 14.29
N PRO A 55 19.40 -5.47 15.04
CA PRO A 55 18.55 -6.64 14.87
C PRO A 55 17.06 -6.35 15.05
N ALA A 56 16.72 -5.36 15.90
CA ALA A 56 15.33 -4.95 16.13
C ALA A 56 14.72 -4.34 14.87
N PHE A 57 15.48 -3.51 14.15
CA PHE A 57 15.03 -2.96 12.86
C PHE A 57 14.81 -4.05 11.80
N ILE A 58 15.75 -4.98 11.67
CA ILE A 58 15.64 -6.07 10.68
C ILE A 58 14.41 -6.94 10.97
N GLN A 59 14.17 -7.26 12.24
CA GLN A 59 12.97 -8.00 12.65
C GLN A 59 11.69 -7.20 12.38
N ALA A 60 11.66 -5.90 12.74
CA ALA A 60 10.54 -5.02 12.52
C ALA A 60 10.21 -4.88 11.02
N PHE A 61 11.24 -4.77 10.18
CA PHE A 61 11.11 -4.72 8.73
C PHE A 61 10.52 -6.04 8.17
N GLY A 62 11.08 -7.16 8.58
CA GLY A 62 10.58 -8.49 8.20
C GLY A 62 9.12 -8.70 8.61
N ARG A 63 8.74 -8.31 9.85
CA ARG A 63 7.36 -8.39 10.34
C ARG A 63 6.40 -7.51 9.55
N SER A 64 6.82 -6.28 9.21
CA SER A 64 6.02 -5.39 8.35
C SER A 64 5.80 -5.99 6.97
N VAL A 65 6.85 -6.53 6.32
CA VAL A 65 6.74 -7.20 5.02
C VAL A 65 5.82 -8.42 5.10
N LEU A 66 5.99 -9.26 6.10
CA LEU A 66 5.18 -10.49 6.28
C LEU A 66 3.71 -10.15 6.53
N LEU A 67 3.42 -9.19 7.40
CA LEU A 67 2.04 -8.82 7.75
C LEU A 67 1.34 -8.15 6.56
N SER A 68 1.98 -7.17 5.93
CA SER A 68 1.42 -6.46 4.77
C SER A 68 1.32 -7.37 3.55
N GLY A 69 2.37 -8.13 3.25
CA GLY A 69 2.39 -9.11 2.15
C GLY A 69 1.39 -10.24 2.37
N GLY A 70 1.31 -10.78 3.57
CA GLY A 70 0.35 -11.81 3.94
C GLY A 70 -1.10 -11.34 3.77
N ALA A 71 -1.42 -10.12 4.20
CA ALA A 71 -2.75 -9.54 4.00
C ALA A 71 -3.10 -9.36 2.52
N VAL A 72 -2.15 -8.88 1.70
CA VAL A 72 -2.33 -8.75 0.26
C VAL A 72 -2.56 -10.11 -0.40
N ILE A 73 -1.76 -11.12 -0.06
CA ILE A 73 -1.91 -12.48 -0.59
C ILE A 73 -3.29 -13.05 -0.23
N LEU A 74 -3.72 -12.92 1.03
CA LEU A 74 -5.05 -13.37 1.46
C LEU A 74 -6.17 -12.63 0.73
N ALA A 75 -6.04 -11.32 0.55
CA ALA A 75 -7.02 -10.53 -0.21
C ALA A 75 -7.08 -10.99 -1.67
N PHE A 76 -5.95 -11.28 -2.29
CA PHE A 76 -5.92 -11.83 -3.65
C PHE A 76 -6.54 -13.21 -3.75
N LEU A 77 -6.31 -14.05 -2.77
CA LEU A 77 -6.86 -15.41 -2.75
C LEU A 77 -8.38 -15.45 -2.58
N PHE A 78 -8.93 -14.57 -1.74
CA PHE A 78 -10.37 -14.61 -1.39
C PHE A 78 -11.18 -13.49 -2.02
N ILE A 79 -10.69 -12.26 -2.03
CA ILE A 79 -11.46 -11.09 -2.45
C ILE A 79 -11.46 -10.96 -3.98
N VAL A 80 -10.32 -11.13 -4.64
CA VAL A 80 -10.25 -10.98 -6.10
C VAL A 80 -11.17 -11.96 -6.83
N PRO A 81 -11.18 -13.28 -6.54
CA PRO A 81 -12.14 -14.19 -7.16
C PRO A 81 -13.61 -13.80 -6.91
N ALA A 82 -13.93 -13.35 -5.70
CA ALA A 82 -15.30 -12.89 -5.38
C ALA A 82 -15.70 -11.67 -6.24
N ILE A 83 -14.79 -10.72 -6.43
CA ILE A 83 -15.02 -9.55 -7.29
C ILE A 83 -15.23 -9.99 -8.74
N PHE A 84 -14.42 -10.91 -9.27
CA PHE A 84 -14.58 -11.45 -10.61
C PHE A 84 -15.97 -12.04 -10.80
N VAL A 85 -16.40 -12.90 -9.90
CA VAL A 85 -17.71 -13.55 -9.95
C VAL A 85 -18.83 -12.51 -9.92
N ILE A 86 -18.78 -11.54 -9.03
CA ILE A 86 -19.82 -10.53 -8.88
C ILE A 86 -19.87 -9.61 -10.12
N VAL A 87 -18.74 -9.09 -10.56
CA VAL A 87 -18.70 -8.13 -11.67
C VAL A 87 -19.09 -8.78 -13.00
N LEU A 88 -18.70 -10.04 -13.24
CA LEU A 88 -18.94 -10.71 -14.51
C LEU A 88 -20.30 -11.42 -14.58
N TYR A 89 -20.68 -12.10 -13.51
CA TYR A 89 -21.86 -12.98 -13.53
C TYR A 89 -23.05 -12.44 -12.72
N PHE A 90 -22.80 -11.57 -11.73
CA PHE A 90 -23.84 -11.06 -10.84
C PHE A 90 -23.82 -9.52 -10.69
N PRO A 91 -23.87 -8.75 -11.80
CA PRO A 91 -23.72 -7.29 -11.78
C PRO A 91 -24.75 -6.56 -10.91
N LYS A 92 -25.91 -7.17 -10.68
CA LYS A 92 -26.95 -6.64 -9.77
C LYS A 92 -26.46 -6.45 -8.33
N TYR A 93 -25.47 -7.25 -7.89
CA TYR A 93 -24.89 -7.16 -6.55
C TYR A 93 -23.71 -6.19 -6.46
N GLU A 94 -23.29 -5.60 -7.56
CA GLU A 94 -22.16 -4.65 -7.59
C GLU A 94 -22.41 -3.42 -6.68
N LYS A 95 -23.68 -2.97 -6.57
CA LYS A 95 -24.08 -1.89 -5.64
C LYS A 95 -23.75 -2.24 -4.18
N TRP A 96 -23.98 -3.47 -3.76
CA TRP A 96 -23.67 -3.91 -2.41
C TRP A 96 -22.16 -3.90 -2.15
N MET A 97 -21.36 -4.34 -3.12
CA MET A 97 -19.89 -4.25 -3.03
C MET A 97 -19.43 -2.81 -2.89
N GLN A 98 -20.00 -1.88 -3.65
CA GLN A 98 -19.69 -0.45 -3.54
C GLN A 98 -20.09 0.10 -2.17
N THR A 99 -21.22 -0.31 -1.62
CA THR A 99 -21.64 0.07 -0.27
C THR A 99 -20.65 -0.43 0.78
N ILE A 100 -20.18 -1.68 0.68
CA ILE A 100 -19.15 -2.23 1.58
C ILE A 100 -17.85 -1.42 1.46
N VAL A 101 -17.42 -1.05 0.26
CA VAL A 101 -16.25 -0.18 0.04
C VAL A 101 -16.39 1.13 0.81
N VAL A 102 -17.55 1.78 0.71
CA VAL A 102 -17.81 3.05 1.42
C VAL A 102 -17.80 2.84 2.94
N LEU A 103 -18.40 1.75 3.42
CA LEU A 103 -18.39 1.42 4.85
C LEU A 103 -16.97 1.21 5.37
N VAL A 104 -16.11 0.48 4.64
CA VAL A 104 -14.71 0.27 5.06
C VAL A 104 -13.96 1.60 5.15
N TYR A 105 -14.13 2.51 4.19
CA TYR A 105 -13.53 3.85 4.26
C TYR A 105 -14.06 4.71 5.41
N ALA A 106 -15.33 4.52 5.78
CA ALA A 106 -15.96 5.30 6.83
C ALA A 106 -15.51 4.90 8.25
N PHE A 107 -14.96 3.69 8.41
CA PHE A 107 -14.51 3.21 9.73
C PHE A 107 -13.13 3.76 10.09
N PRO A 108 -13.01 4.59 11.15
CA PRO A 108 -11.73 5.01 11.67
C PRO A 108 -10.91 3.83 12.22
N GLY A 109 -9.62 3.77 11.89
CA GLY A 109 -8.74 2.69 12.34
C GLY A 109 -8.70 2.50 13.85
N VAL A 110 -8.84 3.59 14.63
CA VAL A 110 -8.90 3.53 16.11
C VAL A 110 -10.14 2.76 16.59
N ILE A 111 -11.31 3.01 15.99
CA ILE A 111 -12.56 2.32 16.36
C ILE A 111 -12.46 0.84 16.02
N LEU A 112 -11.88 0.52 14.84
CA LEU A 112 -11.63 -0.87 14.44
C LEU A 112 -10.69 -1.55 15.42
N ALA A 113 -9.60 -0.91 15.82
CA ALA A 113 -8.64 -1.46 16.80
C ALA A 113 -9.31 -1.76 18.15
N VAL A 114 -10.10 -0.83 18.68
CA VAL A 114 -10.85 -1.04 19.95
C VAL A 114 -11.85 -2.18 19.82
N GLY A 115 -12.56 -2.25 18.70
CA GLY A 115 -13.47 -3.35 18.39
C GLY A 115 -12.77 -4.71 18.38
N LEU A 116 -11.60 -4.79 17.71
CA LEU A 116 -10.78 -6.01 17.67
C LEU A 116 -10.34 -6.45 19.07
N ILE A 117 -9.83 -5.53 19.88
CA ILE A 117 -9.41 -5.84 21.24
C ILE A 117 -10.58 -6.38 22.05
N ARG A 118 -11.72 -5.69 22.05
CA ARG A 118 -12.90 -6.12 22.82
C ARG A 118 -13.45 -7.48 22.39
N THR A 119 -13.44 -7.77 21.08
CA THR A 119 -14.01 -9.01 20.55
C THR A 119 -13.06 -10.19 20.70
N TYR A 120 -11.77 -10.02 20.35
CA TYR A 120 -10.86 -11.15 20.21
C TYR A 120 -9.98 -11.42 21.42
N SER A 121 -9.80 -10.46 22.35
CA SER A 121 -8.95 -10.66 23.53
C SER A 121 -9.40 -11.79 24.44
N GLN A 122 -10.71 -12.07 24.48
CA GLN A 122 -11.31 -13.10 25.33
C GLN A 122 -11.43 -14.47 24.62
N LEU A 123 -11.25 -14.51 23.30
CA LEU A 123 -11.43 -15.71 22.48
C LEU A 123 -10.16 -16.55 22.34
N GLY A 124 -9.03 -16.15 22.96
CA GLY A 124 -7.75 -16.84 22.82
C GLY A 124 -7.13 -16.75 21.42
N VAL A 125 -7.68 -15.91 20.54
CA VAL A 125 -7.14 -15.70 19.19
C VAL A 125 -5.89 -14.84 19.28
N PRO A 126 -4.76 -15.24 18.65
CA PRO A 126 -3.59 -14.39 18.56
C PRO A 126 -3.94 -13.03 17.94
N MET A 127 -3.67 -11.94 18.67
CA MET A 127 -4.04 -10.60 18.24
C MET A 127 -3.39 -10.18 16.91
N THR A 128 -2.24 -10.77 16.56
CA THR A 128 -1.61 -10.61 15.25
C THR A 128 -2.47 -11.15 14.09
N LEU A 129 -3.20 -12.25 14.31
CA LEU A 129 -4.16 -12.77 13.33
C LEU A 129 -5.39 -11.88 13.21
N ALA A 130 -5.86 -11.29 14.32
CA ALA A 130 -6.94 -10.32 14.29
C ALA A 130 -6.54 -9.06 13.49
N VAL A 131 -5.30 -8.58 13.66
CA VAL A 131 -4.74 -7.48 12.84
C VAL A 131 -4.62 -7.87 11.38
N LEU A 132 -4.14 -9.10 11.09
CA LEU A 132 -4.05 -9.59 9.71
C LEU A 132 -5.43 -9.57 9.02
N GLY A 133 -6.48 -10.05 9.71
CA GLY A 133 -7.85 -9.98 9.22
C GLY A 133 -8.33 -8.54 9.00
N ALA A 134 -8.05 -7.63 9.93
CA ALA A 134 -8.35 -6.21 9.79
C ALA A 134 -7.63 -5.58 8.58
N TYR A 135 -6.38 -5.95 8.34
CA TYR A 135 -5.61 -5.50 7.19
C TYR A 135 -6.23 -5.96 5.87
N VAL A 136 -6.66 -7.21 5.78
CA VAL A 136 -7.38 -7.73 4.61
C VAL A 136 -8.65 -6.91 4.33
N ILE A 137 -9.41 -6.58 5.38
CA ILE A 137 -10.61 -5.74 5.24
C ILE A 137 -10.25 -4.32 4.84
N SER A 138 -9.22 -3.72 5.44
CA SER A 138 -8.81 -2.34 5.19
C SER A 138 -8.36 -2.10 3.75
N ILE A 139 -7.76 -3.11 3.08
CA ILE A 139 -7.35 -3.00 1.68
C ILE A 139 -8.43 -3.40 0.68
N PHE A 140 -9.57 -3.90 1.14
CA PHE A 140 -10.69 -4.29 0.28
C PHE A 140 -11.07 -3.22 -0.75
N PRO A 141 -11.21 -1.92 -0.38
CA PRO A 141 -11.54 -0.88 -1.33
C PRO A 141 -10.55 -0.73 -2.49
N TYR A 142 -9.26 -0.83 -2.21
CA TYR A 142 -8.18 -0.67 -3.20
C TYR A 142 -8.15 -1.87 -4.16
N ILE A 143 -8.25 -3.08 -3.61
CA ILE A 143 -8.34 -4.32 -4.39
C ILE A 143 -9.60 -4.32 -5.25
N TYR A 144 -10.76 -3.94 -4.68
CA TYR A 144 -12.02 -3.87 -5.42
C TYR A 144 -11.95 -2.88 -6.58
N GLN A 145 -11.51 -1.65 -6.35
CA GLN A 145 -11.43 -0.64 -7.39
C GLN A 145 -10.41 -1.02 -8.47
N GLY A 146 -9.24 -1.53 -8.08
CA GLY A 146 -8.21 -1.99 -9.01
C GLY A 146 -8.72 -3.11 -9.92
N THR A 147 -9.32 -4.14 -9.34
CA THR A 147 -9.89 -5.28 -10.07
C THR A 147 -11.04 -4.85 -10.98
N ARG A 148 -11.99 -4.11 -10.45
CA ARG A 148 -13.16 -3.62 -11.20
C ARG A 148 -12.77 -2.75 -12.39
N ASN A 149 -11.87 -1.79 -12.18
CA ASN A 149 -11.41 -0.91 -13.24
C ASN A 149 -10.67 -1.68 -14.34
N SER A 150 -9.85 -2.67 -13.96
CA SER A 150 -9.17 -3.53 -14.93
C SER A 150 -10.15 -4.32 -15.77
N LEU A 151 -11.17 -4.94 -15.16
CA LEU A 151 -12.22 -5.68 -15.87
C LEU A 151 -13.03 -4.82 -16.84
N ARG A 152 -13.36 -3.58 -16.42
CA ARG A 152 -14.13 -2.65 -17.27
C ARG A 152 -13.30 -2.12 -18.43
N ASN A 153 -12.03 -1.82 -18.21
CA ASN A 153 -11.15 -1.26 -19.24
C ASN A 153 -10.94 -2.20 -20.45
N ILE A 154 -11.03 -3.51 -20.24
CA ILE A 154 -10.86 -4.51 -21.31
C ILE A 154 -12.18 -5.10 -21.82
N ASN A 155 -13.34 -4.58 -21.35
CA ASN A 155 -14.64 -5.19 -21.65
C ASN A 155 -14.66 -6.71 -21.39
N ALA A 156 -14.26 -7.08 -20.17
CA ALA A 156 -13.95 -8.46 -19.78
C ALA A 156 -15.03 -9.48 -20.16
N LYS A 157 -16.31 -9.11 -20.10
CA LYS A 157 -17.42 -9.99 -20.49
C LYS A 157 -17.37 -10.32 -21.97
N GLN A 158 -17.21 -9.32 -22.83
CA GLN A 158 -17.13 -9.51 -24.28
C GLN A 158 -15.90 -10.36 -24.65
N LEU A 159 -14.79 -10.16 -23.95
CA LEU A 159 -13.57 -10.93 -24.16
C LEU A 159 -13.76 -12.41 -23.80
N LEU A 160 -14.49 -12.71 -22.71
CA LEU A 160 -14.83 -14.08 -22.32
C LEU A 160 -15.79 -14.73 -23.32
N ASP A 161 -16.86 -14.02 -23.70
CA ASP A 161 -17.86 -14.51 -24.65
C ASP A 161 -17.19 -14.85 -26.02
N ALA A 162 -16.27 -13.98 -26.48
CA ALA A 162 -15.51 -14.25 -27.72
C ALA A 162 -14.61 -15.49 -27.59
N ALA A 163 -13.94 -15.67 -26.44
CA ALA A 163 -13.10 -16.86 -26.25
C ALA A 163 -13.93 -18.17 -26.20
N GLU A 164 -15.11 -18.14 -25.58
CA GLU A 164 -16.04 -19.28 -25.53
C GLU A 164 -16.60 -19.60 -26.94
N LEU A 165 -16.91 -18.59 -27.75
CA LEU A 165 -17.33 -18.77 -29.15
C LEU A 165 -16.24 -19.44 -30.01
N LEU A 166 -14.96 -19.21 -29.67
CA LEU A 166 -13.83 -19.87 -30.33
C LEU A 166 -13.53 -21.26 -29.76
N GLY A 167 -14.40 -21.81 -28.91
CA GLY A 167 -14.30 -23.16 -28.36
C GLY A 167 -13.49 -23.30 -27.06
N ALA A 168 -13.08 -22.19 -26.43
CA ALA A 168 -12.44 -22.27 -25.14
C ALA A 168 -13.45 -22.64 -24.03
N SER A 169 -13.06 -23.55 -23.12
CA SER A 169 -13.85 -23.76 -21.91
C SER A 169 -13.82 -22.52 -21.02
N LYS A 170 -14.82 -22.35 -20.15
CA LYS A 170 -14.89 -21.20 -19.20
C LYS A 170 -13.60 -21.01 -18.39
N LEU A 171 -13.00 -22.12 -17.94
CA LEU A 171 -11.76 -22.07 -17.20
C LEU A 171 -10.57 -21.64 -18.08
N GLN A 172 -10.54 -22.07 -19.33
CA GLN A 172 -9.52 -21.66 -20.30
C GLN A 172 -9.68 -20.18 -20.67
N ALA A 173 -10.89 -19.72 -20.94
CA ALA A 173 -11.19 -18.31 -21.22
C ALA A 173 -10.78 -17.43 -20.03
N PHE A 174 -11.09 -17.84 -18.80
CA PHE A 174 -10.67 -17.13 -17.61
C PHE A 174 -9.15 -17.13 -17.43
N SER A 175 -8.51 -18.30 -17.39
CA SER A 175 -7.09 -18.42 -17.00
C SER A 175 -6.12 -17.99 -18.09
N LYS A 176 -6.44 -18.24 -19.37
CA LYS A 176 -5.54 -17.96 -20.50
C LYS A 176 -5.81 -16.64 -21.22
N VAL A 177 -7.01 -16.08 -21.07
CA VAL A 177 -7.39 -14.84 -21.77
C VAL A 177 -7.64 -13.71 -20.76
N LEU A 178 -8.58 -13.89 -19.85
CA LEU A 178 -8.99 -12.81 -18.94
C LEU A 178 -7.93 -12.47 -17.90
N LEU A 179 -7.44 -13.47 -17.16
CA LEU A 179 -6.49 -13.25 -16.07
C LEU A 179 -5.20 -12.56 -16.52
N PRO A 180 -4.54 -12.98 -17.62
CA PRO A 180 -3.38 -12.25 -18.15
C PRO A 180 -3.69 -10.82 -18.56
N ALA A 181 -4.87 -10.57 -19.14
CA ALA A 181 -5.27 -9.24 -19.58
C ALA A 181 -5.50 -8.26 -18.41
N VAL A 182 -5.99 -8.74 -17.25
CA VAL A 182 -6.21 -7.90 -16.05
C VAL A 182 -5.03 -7.89 -15.08
N TYR A 183 -4.07 -8.80 -15.22
CA TYR A 183 -2.94 -8.96 -14.32
C TYR A 183 -2.19 -7.64 -14.01
N PRO A 184 -1.87 -6.77 -15.00
CA PRO A 184 -1.17 -5.52 -14.70
C PRO A 184 -1.94 -4.63 -13.73
N GLY A 185 -3.26 -4.52 -13.88
CA GLY A 185 -4.09 -3.72 -12.98
C GLY A 185 -4.26 -4.36 -11.60
N LEU A 186 -4.35 -5.68 -11.53
CA LEU A 186 -4.35 -6.41 -10.27
C LEU A 186 -3.05 -6.18 -9.50
N PHE A 187 -1.91 -6.25 -10.20
CA PHE A 187 -0.61 -6.04 -9.58
C PHE A 187 -0.42 -4.61 -9.06
N VAL A 188 -0.93 -3.60 -9.79
CA VAL A 188 -0.99 -2.21 -9.31
C VAL A 188 -1.80 -2.13 -8.02
N GLY A 189 -2.97 -2.77 -7.97
CA GLY A 189 -3.80 -2.84 -6.76
C GLY A 189 -3.07 -3.50 -5.59
N ALA A 190 -2.31 -4.58 -5.85
CA ALA A 190 -1.50 -5.26 -4.85
C ALA A 190 -0.41 -4.36 -4.26
N LEU A 191 0.37 -3.69 -5.12
CA LEU A 191 1.45 -2.79 -4.70
C LEU A 191 0.93 -1.59 -3.91
N LEU A 192 -0.20 -0.99 -4.34
CA LEU A 192 -0.85 0.09 -3.59
C LEU A 192 -1.32 -0.40 -2.21
N SER A 193 -1.97 -1.55 -2.15
CA SER A 193 -2.43 -2.15 -0.90
C SER A 193 -1.27 -2.46 0.04
N PHE A 194 -0.18 -3.03 -0.48
CA PHE A 194 1.04 -3.28 0.28
C PHE A 194 1.62 -1.98 0.84
N SER A 195 1.74 -0.93 0.01
CA SER A 195 2.27 0.37 0.43
C SER A 195 1.47 0.98 1.58
N ILE A 196 0.13 0.90 1.51
CA ILE A 196 -0.77 1.40 2.56
C ILE A 196 -0.59 0.62 3.86
N LEU A 197 -0.58 -0.72 3.78
CA LEU A 197 -0.44 -1.57 4.96
C LEU A 197 0.95 -1.49 5.58
N PHE A 198 2.00 -1.37 4.78
CA PHE A 198 3.36 -1.21 5.29
C PHE A 198 3.53 0.08 6.10
N GLY A 199 2.80 1.13 5.75
CA GLY A 199 2.73 2.41 6.46
C GLY A 199 1.70 2.45 7.60
N GLU A 200 0.93 1.37 7.83
CA GLU A 200 -0.12 1.36 8.84
C GLU A 200 0.50 1.28 10.25
N PHE A 201 0.08 2.20 11.11
CA PHE A 201 0.57 2.33 12.48
C PHE A 201 -0.53 2.18 13.52
N VAL A 202 -1.73 2.69 13.23
CA VAL A 202 -2.76 2.88 14.25
C VAL A 202 -3.30 1.55 14.76
N ILE A 203 -3.71 0.67 13.86
CA ILE A 203 -4.31 -0.62 14.21
C ILE A 203 -3.26 -1.50 14.90
N ILE A 204 -2.07 -1.65 14.28
CA ILE A 204 -1.03 -2.55 14.82
C ILE A 204 -0.53 -2.05 16.18
N ASN A 205 -0.32 -0.76 16.34
CA ASN A 205 0.17 -0.19 17.61
C ASN A 205 -0.83 -0.33 18.73
N LEU A 206 -2.12 -0.08 18.48
CA LEU A 206 -3.16 -0.20 19.49
C LEU A 206 -3.45 -1.66 19.88
N VAL A 207 -3.49 -2.56 18.89
CA VAL A 207 -3.92 -3.94 19.11
C VAL A 207 -2.79 -4.81 19.67
N VAL A 208 -1.58 -4.68 19.17
CA VAL A 208 -0.43 -5.55 19.52
C VAL A 208 0.69 -4.77 20.17
N GLY A 209 0.97 -3.57 19.70
CA GLY A 209 2.03 -2.70 20.21
C GLY A 209 3.42 -3.32 20.09
N SER A 210 4.26 -3.10 21.10
CA SER A 210 5.65 -3.56 21.12
C SER A 210 5.83 -5.09 21.15
N ARG A 211 4.76 -5.88 21.39
CA ARG A 211 4.84 -7.35 21.35
C ARG A 211 5.09 -7.88 19.92
N PHE A 212 4.67 -7.12 18.90
CA PHE A 212 4.94 -7.43 17.51
C PHE A 212 5.36 -6.14 16.80
N GLU A 213 6.57 -5.69 17.11
CA GLU A 213 7.11 -4.44 16.61
C GLU A 213 7.25 -4.46 15.08
N THR A 214 6.57 -3.52 14.42
CA THR A 214 6.67 -3.24 12.98
C THR A 214 7.56 -2.01 12.75
N VAL A 215 7.92 -1.71 11.49
CA VAL A 215 8.75 -0.54 11.15
C VAL A 215 8.17 0.75 11.70
N GLN A 216 6.85 0.91 11.69
CA GLN A 216 6.20 2.14 12.17
C GLN A 216 6.28 2.26 13.70
N ILE A 217 6.17 1.13 14.43
CA ILE A 217 6.32 1.10 15.89
C ILE A 217 7.80 1.37 16.26
N TYR A 218 8.75 0.72 15.57
CA TYR A 218 10.18 0.96 15.72
C TYR A 218 10.53 2.42 15.46
N LEU A 219 10.03 3.03 14.39
CA LEU A 219 10.21 4.43 14.09
C LEU A 219 9.74 5.32 15.25
N MET A 220 8.53 5.06 15.78
CA MET A 220 7.98 5.83 16.90
C MET A 220 8.84 5.72 18.16
N ALA A 221 9.43 4.56 18.45
CA ALA A 221 10.37 4.38 19.54
C ALA A 221 11.67 5.18 19.29
N LYS A 222 12.22 5.14 18.07
CA LYS A 222 13.46 5.86 17.72
C LYS A 222 13.29 7.39 17.70
N LEU A 223 12.11 7.91 17.36
CA LEU A 223 11.82 9.34 17.44
C LEU A 223 12.05 9.93 18.86
N ARG A 224 11.91 9.09 19.89
CA ARG A 224 12.13 9.51 21.29
C ARG A 224 13.59 9.40 21.74
N THR A 225 14.44 8.68 21.02
CA THR A 225 15.81 8.37 21.44
C THR A 225 16.89 8.91 20.51
N SER A 226 16.66 8.91 19.21
CA SER A 226 17.62 9.37 18.20
C SER A 226 16.92 9.86 16.94
N GLY A 227 16.86 11.17 16.75
CA GLY A 227 16.30 11.78 15.55
C GLY A 227 17.01 11.34 14.26
N HIS A 228 18.33 11.16 14.29
CA HIS A 228 19.09 10.71 13.13
C HIS A 228 18.72 9.28 12.71
N VAL A 229 18.63 8.34 13.67
CA VAL A 229 18.21 6.96 13.38
C VAL A 229 16.75 6.94 12.90
N ALA A 230 15.87 7.71 13.54
CA ALA A 230 14.48 7.83 13.09
C ALA A 230 14.37 8.35 11.66
N SER A 231 15.15 9.37 11.31
CA SER A 231 15.22 9.90 9.94
C SER A 231 15.81 8.89 8.94
N ALA A 232 16.78 8.06 9.37
CA ALA A 232 17.29 6.97 8.55
C ALA A 232 16.18 5.91 8.27
N VAL A 233 15.33 5.58 9.25
CA VAL A 233 14.16 4.71 9.03
C VAL A 233 13.20 5.33 8.00
N VAL A 234 12.88 6.63 8.16
CA VAL A 234 12.01 7.35 7.22
C VAL A 234 12.62 7.36 5.83
N PHE A 235 13.93 7.60 5.70
CA PHE A 235 14.62 7.57 4.41
C PHE A 235 14.51 6.20 3.73
N VAL A 236 14.78 5.10 4.45
CA VAL A 236 14.62 3.73 3.93
C VAL A 236 13.17 3.48 3.50
N TYR A 237 12.20 3.93 4.29
CA TYR A 237 10.78 3.85 3.94
C TYR A 237 10.46 4.62 2.66
N LEU A 238 10.94 5.85 2.52
CA LEU A 238 10.75 6.67 1.32
C LEU A 238 11.36 6.03 0.07
N VAL A 239 12.55 5.45 0.18
CA VAL A 239 13.20 4.71 -0.92
C VAL A 239 12.34 3.51 -1.32
N LEU A 240 11.87 2.72 -0.35
CA LEU A 240 11.00 1.57 -0.62
C LEU A 240 9.71 2.02 -1.34
N MET A 241 9.03 3.05 -0.83
CA MET A 241 7.81 3.58 -1.44
C MET A 241 8.08 4.17 -2.83
N GLY A 242 9.22 4.82 -3.02
CA GLY A 242 9.68 5.31 -4.33
C GLY A 242 9.84 4.18 -5.34
N ILE A 243 10.50 3.10 -4.96
CA ILE A 243 10.67 1.90 -5.81
C ILE A 243 9.32 1.29 -6.17
N LEU A 244 8.41 1.13 -5.19
CA LEU A 244 7.07 0.62 -5.44
C LEU A 244 6.27 1.52 -6.38
N THR A 245 6.35 2.85 -6.20
CA THR A 245 5.68 3.83 -7.05
C THR A 245 6.21 3.79 -8.48
N LEU A 246 7.53 3.67 -8.66
CA LEU A 246 8.15 3.50 -9.98
C LEU A 246 7.68 2.21 -10.65
N ALA A 247 7.64 1.10 -9.92
CA ALA A 247 7.12 -0.17 -10.43
C ALA A 247 5.66 -0.03 -10.90
N ILE A 248 4.79 0.61 -10.10
CA ILE A 248 3.40 0.91 -10.46
C ILE A 248 3.34 1.75 -11.75
N SER A 249 4.15 2.80 -11.84
CA SER A 249 4.18 3.71 -13.00
C SER A 249 4.60 2.99 -14.29
N LEU A 250 5.62 2.14 -14.23
CA LEU A 250 6.11 1.37 -15.37
C LEU A 250 5.04 0.38 -15.85
N LEU A 251 4.41 -0.35 -14.96
CA LEU A 251 3.35 -1.31 -15.29
C LEU A 251 2.12 -0.62 -15.91
N THR A 252 1.73 0.53 -15.38
CA THR A 252 0.60 1.30 -15.91
C THR A 252 0.87 1.83 -17.33
N LYS A 253 2.13 2.19 -17.64
CA LYS A 253 2.53 2.60 -19.00
C LYS A 253 2.45 1.43 -20.00
N GLN A 254 2.93 0.26 -19.62
CA GLN A 254 2.87 -0.94 -20.48
C GLN A 254 1.43 -1.33 -20.80
N SER A 255 0.54 -1.29 -19.81
CA SER A 255 -0.90 -1.58 -20.00
C SER A 255 -1.57 -0.64 -21.01
N LYS A 256 -1.22 0.66 -21.02
CA LYS A 256 -1.75 1.62 -21.99
C LYS A 256 -1.20 1.44 -23.39
N GLY A 257 -0.01 0.88 -23.56
CA GLY A 257 0.59 0.56 -24.84
C GLY A 257 -0.11 -0.61 -25.56
N LEU A 258 -0.48 -1.64 -24.80
CA LEU A 258 -1.18 -2.84 -25.31
C LEU A 258 -2.63 -2.57 -25.76
N VAL A 259 -3.27 -1.53 -25.24
CA VAL A 259 -4.65 -1.15 -25.62
C VAL A 259 -4.68 -0.26 -26.87
N LYS A 260 -3.53 0.29 -27.31
CA LYS A 260 -3.42 1.17 -28.48
C LYS A 260 -2.88 0.47 -29.73
N SER A 261 -2.38 -0.75 -29.62
CA SER A 261 -2.00 -1.64 -30.73
C SER A 261 -3.15 -2.58 -31.08
#